data_26f8cbe2ff3e6f734c627cba9ac8b781
#
_entry.id   26f8cbe2ff3e6f734c627cba9ac8b781
#
_cell.length_a   1.000
_cell.length_b   1.000
_cell.length_c   1.000
_cell.angle_alpha   90.00
_cell.angle_beta   90.00
_cell.angle_gamma   90.00
#
_symmetry.space_group_name_H-M   'P 1'
#
loop_
_entity.id
_entity.type
_entity.pdbx_description
1 polymer ?
#
loop_
_entity_poly.entity_id
_entity_poly.type
_entity_poly.pdbx_seq_one_letter_code
_entity_poly.pdbx_strand_id
1 'polypeptide(L)'
;MAQRNVLGGELQACGSQPLTGFYRDGCCTSGPEDRGSHTICAVVTAEFLEHQRQIGNDLVTPAPHYGFPGLVPGDRWCVTAVNWLRAYRDGEACFVVLGSTNEAALEIVPRAALEEHAVDVPSSLDGLDGLDG
;
A
#
# COMPACT_ATOMS: atom_id res chain seq x y z
N MET A 1 -19.05 9.57 2.56
CA MET A 1 -18.02 10.23 3.36
C MET A 1 -16.64 9.76 2.94
N ALA A 2 -15.73 10.70 2.82
CA ALA A 2 -14.35 10.35 2.48
C ALA A 2 -13.70 9.60 3.63
N GLN A 3 -12.93 8.58 3.29
CA GLN A 3 -12.17 7.84 4.29
C GLN A 3 -10.86 8.58 4.59
N ARG A 4 -10.25 8.25 5.72
CA ARG A 4 -9.04 8.94 6.16
C ARG A 4 -7.82 8.09 5.92
N ASN A 5 -6.69 8.77 5.74
CA ASN A 5 -5.40 8.08 5.65
C ASN A 5 -4.80 7.89 7.05
N VAL A 6 -3.69 7.14 7.11
CA VAL A 6 -3.06 6.82 8.39
C VAL A 6 -2.45 8.06 9.07
N LEU A 7 -2.34 9.18 8.36
CA LEU A 7 -1.85 10.42 8.93
C LEU A 7 -2.98 11.25 9.54
N GLY A 8 -4.22 10.79 9.42
CA GLY A 8 -5.38 11.50 9.94
C GLY A 8 -6.01 12.48 8.99
N GLY A 9 -5.48 12.59 7.78
CA GLY A 9 -6.03 13.47 6.76
C GLY A 9 -6.93 12.73 5.80
N GLU A 10 -7.33 13.41 4.74
CA GLU A 10 -8.16 12.83 3.71
C GLU A 10 -7.37 11.80 2.91
N LEU A 11 -7.99 10.65 2.62
CA LEU A 11 -7.33 9.59 1.86
C LEU A 11 -7.09 10.07 0.42
N GLN A 12 -5.82 10.08 0.02
CA GLN A 12 -5.44 10.55 -1.31
C GLN A 12 -5.38 9.40 -2.30
N ALA A 13 -5.42 9.72 -3.59
CA ALA A 13 -5.36 8.72 -4.64
C ALA A 13 -4.03 7.96 -4.58
N CYS A 14 -4.09 6.65 -4.80
CA CYS A 14 -2.91 5.80 -4.85
C CYS A 14 -2.35 5.75 -6.27
N GLY A 15 -3.21 5.48 -7.26
CA GLY A 15 -2.78 5.46 -8.64
C GLY A 15 -3.87 5.10 -9.61
N SER A 16 -3.64 5.47 -10.88
CA SER A 16 -4.60 5.19 -11.95
C SER A 16 -3.98 4.42 -13.11
N GLN A 17 -2.67 4.19 -13.11
CA GLN A 17 -1.98 3.47 -14.19
C GLN A 17 -0.96 2.51 -13.60
N PRO A 18 -1.39 1.26 -13.27
CA PRO A 18 -2.75 0.74 -13.47
C PRO A 18 -3.73 1.29 -12.46
N LEU A 19 -4.99 1.32 -12.81
CA LEU A 19 -6.04 1.78 -11.91
C LEU A 19 -6.17 0.79 -10.77
N THR A 20 -5.98 1.27 -9.55
CA THR A 20 -5.90 0.41 -8.37
C THR A 20 -7.10 0.62 -7.44
N GLY A 21 -7.10 -0.15 -6.35
CA GLY A 21 -8.13 -0.08 -5.33
C GLY A 21 -9.09 -1.26 -5.42
N PHE A 22 -9.62 -1.66 -4.28
CA PHE A 22 -10.61 -2.74 -4.24
C PHE A 22 -11.80 -2.41 -5.14
N TYR A 23 -12.19 -1.13 -5.16
CA TYR A 23 -13.31 -0.66 -5.99
C TYR A 23 -12.85 -0.10 -7.33
N ARG A 24 -11.56 -0.17 -7.63
CA ARG A 24 -10.98 0.38 -8.86
C ARG A 24 -11.29 1.86 -9.05
N ASP A 25 -11.21 2.62 -7.97
CA ASP A 25 -11.44 4.06 -7.99
C ASP A 25 -10.14 4.85 -7.88
N GLY A 26 -9.00 4.18 -7.93
CA GLY A 26 -7.69 4.81 -7.82
C GLY A 26 -7.25 5.06 -6.40
N CYS A 27 -8.09 4.73 -5.42
CA CYS A 27 -7.82 4.97 -4.01
C CYS A 27 -7.91 3.66 -3.24
N CYS A 28 -7.20 3.60 -2.12
CA CYS A 28 -7.23 2.41 -1.26
C CYS A 28 -8.45 2.48 -0.31
N THR A 29 -9.61 2.71 -0.93
CA THR A 29 -10.90 2.74 -0.24
C THR A 29 -11.27 1.31 0.16
N SER A 30 -11.84 1.15 1.35
CA SER A 30 -12.19 -0.16 1.85
C SER A 30 -13.65 -0.19 2.29
N GLY A 31 -14.18 -1.40 2.44
CA GLY A 31 -15.55 -1.63 2.86
C GLY A 31 -15.72 -3.03 3.40
N PRO A 32 -16.95 -3.39 3.81
CA PRO A 32 -17.19 -4.70 4.45
C PRO A 32 -16.87 -5.90 3.58
N GLU A 33 -16.91 -5.75 2.27
CA GLU A 33 -16.62 -6.83 1.34
C GLU A 33 -15.12 -7.08 1.19
N ASP A 34 -14.30 -6.12 1.58
CA ASP A 34 -12.85 -6.16 1.38
C ASP A 34 -12.17 -6.90 2.53
N ARG A 35 -12.23 -8.22 2.49
CA ARG A 35 -11.77 -9.05 3.60
C ARG A 35 -10.27 -8.96 3.86
N GLY A 36 -9.48 -8.84 2.80
CA GLY A 36 -8.03 -8.74 2.93
C GLY A 36 -7.57 -7.36 3.31
N SER A 37 -8.48 -6.38 3.24
CA SER A 37 -8.20 -4.97 3.52
C SER A 37 -7.18 -4.40 2.54
N HIS A 38 -7.63 -4.11 1.30
CA HIS A 38 -6.78 -3.50 0.26
C HIS A 38 -6.56 -2.03 0.60
N THR A 39 -5.87 -1.79 1.70
CA THR A 39 -5.81 -0.46 2.32
C THR A 39 -4.44 0.20 2.25
N ILE A 40 -3.39 -0.54 1.86
CA ILE A 40 -2.04 0.01 1.84
C ILE A 40 -1.65 0.39 0.43
N CYS A 41 -1.37 1.69 0.21
CA CYS A 41 -0.85 2.14 -1.08
C CYS A 41 0.64 1.82 -1.12
N ALA A 42 0.99 0.78 -1.88
CA ALA A 42 2.35 0.29 -1.98
C ALA A 42 3.01 0.79 -3.25
N VAL A 43 4.31 1.08 -3.16
CA VAL A 43 5.17 1.21 -4.33
C VAL A 43 5.91 -0.11 -4.40
N VAL A 44 5.49 -0.99 -5.31
CA VAL A 44 5.94 -2.37 -5.29
C VAL A 44 7.40 -2.49 -5.73
N THR A 45 8.08 -3.48 -5.16
CA THR A 45 9.47 -3.80 -5.49
C THR A 45 9.52 -5.21 -6.08
N ALA A 46 10.63 -5.52 -6.75
CA ALA A 46 10.79 -6.86 -7.30
C ALA A 46 10.71 -7.92 -6.20
N GLU A 47 11.30 -7.64 -5.06
CA GLU A 47 11.32 -8.57 -3.93
C GLU A 47 9.91 -8.80 -3.38
N PHE A 48 9.14 -7.73 -3.26
CA PHE A 48 7.77 -7.85 -2.78
C PHE A 48 6.91 -8.65 -3.77
N LEU A 49 7.05 -8.36 -5.06
CA LEU A 49 6.27 -9.06 -6.10
C LEU A 49 6.59 -10.54 -6.10
N GLU A 50 7.86 -10.91 -5.95
CA GLU A 50 8.25 -12.31 -5.91
C GLU A 50 7.73 -12.99 -4.65
N HIS A 51 7.80 -12.31 -3.49
CA HIS A 51 7.25 -12.82 -2.25
C HIS A 51 5.76 -13.12 -2.40
N GLN A 52 5.03 -12.18 -3.01
CA GLN A 52 3.59 -12.35 -3.19
C GLN A 52 3.29 -13.51 -4.12
N ARG A 53 4.08 -13.68 -5.18
CA ARG A 53 3.91 -14.82 -6.08
C ARG A 53 4.07 -16.13 -5.32
N GLN A 54 5.07 -16.20 -4.45
CA GLN A 54 5.38 -17.41 -3.69
C GLN A 54 4.28 -17.78 -2.71
N ILE A 55 3.59 -16.80 -2.14
CA ILE A 55 2.51 -17.08 -1.18
C ILE A 55 1.16 -17.23 -1.87
N GLY A 56 1.14 -17.25 -3.20
CA GLY A 56 -0.09 -17.49 -3.95
C GLY A 56 -0.84 -16.24 -4.36
N ASN A 57 -0.26 -15.07 -4.17
CA ASN A 57 -0.85 -13.79 -4.55
C ASN A 57 -0.05 -13.19 -5.72
N ASP A 58 -0.24 -13.76 -6.91
CA ASP A 58 0.52 -13.36 -8.08
C ASP A 58 0.03 -12.00 -8.60
N LEU A 59 0.85 -10.98 -8.44
CA LEU A 59 0.54 -9.63 -8.90
C LEU A 59 1.24 -9.30 -10.22
N VAL A 60 2.01 -10.22 -10.77
CA VAL A 60 2.81 -9.98 -11.97
C VAL A 60 2.11 -10.45 -13.24
N THR A 61 1.44 -11.59 -13.18
CA THR A 61 0.79 -12.16 -14.36
C THR A 61 -0.45 -11.36 -14.70
N PRO A 62 -0.58 -10.87 -15.95
CA PRO A 62 -1.78 -10.14 -16.36
C PRO A 62 -3.05 -10.99 -16.22
N ALA A 63 -4.14 -10.35 -15.85
CA ALA A 63 -5.46 -10.99 -15.77
C ALA A 63 -6.44 -10.14 -16.60
N PRO A 64 -6.45 -10.35 -17.93
CA PRO A 64 -7.21 -9.47 -18.84
C PRO A 64 -8.69 -9.38 -18.54
N HIS A 65 -9.33 -10.46 -18.07
CA HIS A 65 -10.77 -10.39 -17.82
C HIS A 65 -11.11 -9.51 -16.62
N TYR A 66 -10.12 -9.15 -15.80
CA TYR A 66 -10.32 -8.21 -14.71
C TYR A 66 -9.72 -6.85 -15.03
N GLY A 67 -9.22 -6.67 -16.27
CA GLY A 67 -8.57 -5.43 -16.64
C GLY A 67 -7.26 -5.20 -15.90
N PHE A 68 -6.64 -6.26 -15.42
CA PHE A 68 -5.40 -6.15 -14.63
C PHE A 68 -4.20 -6.45 -15.54
N PRO A 69 -3.32 -5.45 -15.76
CA PRO A 69 -2.20 -5.62 -16.69
C PRO A 69 -0.97 -6.30 -16.10
N GLY A 70 -1.00 -6.63 -14.78
CA GLY A 70 0.19 -7.08 -14.07
C GLY A 70 1.00 -5.89 -13.60
N LEU A 71 1.76 -6.08 -12.53
CA LEU A 71 2.56 -5.01 -11.93
C LEU A 71 4.04 -5.22 -12.26
N VAL A 72 4.75 -4.10 -12.37
CA VAL A 72 6.22 -4.10 -12.46
C VAL A 72 6.75 -3.26 -11.31
N PRO A 73 8.02 -3.44 -10.92
CA PRO A 73 8.59 -2.63 -9.83
C PRO A 73 8.42 -1.15 -10.09
N GLY A 74 8.00 -0.42 -9.06
CA GLY A 74 7.73 1.02 -9.16
C GLY A 74 6.26 1.35 -9.33
N ASP A 75 5.44 0.40 -9.69
CA ASP A 75 3.99 0.63 -9.82
C ASP A 75 3.39 0.84 -8.44
N ARG A 76 2.30 1.62 -8.40
CA ARG A 76 1.52 1.80 -7.17
C ARG A 76 0.30 0.90 -7.21
N TRP A 77 0.03 0.28 -6.08
CA TRP A 77 -1.08 -0.66 -5.99
C TRP A 77 -1.61 -0.69 -4.55
N CYS A 78 -2.92 -0.74 -4.41
CA CYS A 78 -3.53 -0.93 -3.09
C CYS A 78 -3.46 -2.40 -2.73
N VAL A 79 -2.43 -2.78 -1.97
CA VAL A 79 -2.23 -4.17 -1.58
C VAL A 79 -3.00 -4.47 -0.32
N THR A 80 -3.28 -5.76 -0.08
CA THR A 80 -3.96 -6.14 1.16
C THR A 80 -3.02 -5.96 2.35
N ALA A 81 -3.58 -5.44 3.44
CA ALA A 81 -2.80 -5.23 4.65
C ALA A 81 -2.26 -6.54 5.20
N VAL A 82 -3.03 -7.62 5.10
CA VAL A 82 -2.62 -8.95 5.56
C VAL A 82 -1.37 -9.41 4.81
N ASN A 83 -1.38 -9.28 3.49
CA ASN A 83 -0.25 -9.75 2.69
C ASN A 83 0.96 -8.84 2.82
N TRP A 84 0.75 -7.53 3.00
CA TRP A 84 1.86 -6.63 3.24
C TRP A 84 2.55 -6.98 4.57
N LEU A 85 1.74 -7.29 5.60
CA LEU A 85 2.28 -7.67 6.91
C LEU A 85 3.09 -8.97 6.82
N ARG A 86 2.61 -9.94 6.02
CA ARG A 86 3.36 -11.18 5.81
C ARG A 86 4.71 -10.88 5.18
N ALA A 87 4.73 -10.02 4.17
CA ALA A 87 5.99 -9.63 3.53
C ALA A 87 6.90 -8.90 4.53
N TYR A 88 6.32 -8.03 5.35
CA TYR A 88 7.09 -7.31 6.36
C TYR A 88 7.79 -8.29 7.33
N ARG A 89 7.05 -9.27 7.79
CA ARG A 89 7.60 -10.28 8.72
C ARG A 89 8.69 -11.12 8.07
N ASP A 90 8.61 -11.29 6.77
CA ASP A 90 9.57 -12.09 6.01
C ASP A 90 10.72 -11.23 5.43
N GLY A 91 10.75 -9.94 5.77
CA GLY A 91 11.82 -9.05 5.31
C GLY A 91 11.70 -8.60 3.87
N GLU A 92 10.52 -8.73 3.27
CA GLU A 92 10.32 -8.43 1.83
C GLU A 92 9.25 -7.36 1.60
N ALA A 93 8.95 -6.54 2.60
CA ALA A 93 7.94 -5.49 2.45
C ALA A 93 8.40 -4.43 1.45
N CYS A 94 7.44 -3.91 0.69
CA CYS A 94 7.72 -2.83 -0.25
C CYS A 94 7.42 -1.49 0.41
N PHE A 95 7.68 -0.41 -0.35
CA PHE A 95 7.47 0.94 0.14
C PHE A 95 5.99 1.28 0.24
N VAL A 96 5.68 2.27 1.08
CA VAL A 96 4.32 2.66 1.40
C VAL A 96 4.16 4.16 1.23
N VAL A 97 3.00 4.60 0.69
CA VAL A 97 2.65 6.01 0.62
C VAL A 97 1.60 6.25 1.71
N LEU A 98 2.00 6.89 2.80
CA LEU A 98 1.14 7.05 3.97
C LEU A 98 -0.10 7.88 3.66
N GLY A 99 0.05 8.96 2.89
CA GLY A 99 -1.08 9.83 2.54
C GLY A 99 -2.15 9.14 1.72
N SER A 100 -1.82 8.02 1.10
CA SER A 100 -2.73 7.24 0.27
C SER A 100 -3.04 5.87 0.88
N THR A 101 -2.64 5.64 2.13
CA THR A 101 -2.91 4.40 2.85
C THR A 101 -4.06 4.65 3.81
N ASN A 102 -5.10 3.82 3.69
CA ASN A 102 -6.31 3.96 4.49
C ASN A 102 -6.01 3.69 5.97
N GLU A 103 -6.59 4.48 6.87
CA GLU A 103 -6.40 4.29 8.31
C GLU A 103 -6.82 2.90 8.77
N ALA A 104 -7.70 2.23 8.04
CA ALA A 104 -8.13 0.87 8.36
C ALA A 104 -6.97 -0.13 8.35
N ALA A 105 -5.89 0.18 7.65
CA ALA A 105 -4.70 -0.68 7.66
C ALA A 105 -4.13 -0.82 9.07
N LEU A 106 -4.36 0.17 9.92
CA LEU A 106 -3.84 0.15 11.29
C LEU A 106 -4.51 -0.92 12.16
N GLU A 107 -5.63 -1.47 11.73
CA GLU A 107 -6.26 -2.58 12.42
C GLU A 107 -5.47 -3.88 12.25
N ILE A 108 -4.62 -3.93 11.25
CA ILE A 108 -3.86 -5.14 10.91
C ILE A 108 -2.36 -4.92 11.06
N VAL A 109 -1.86 -3.75 10.66
CA VAL A 109 -0.42 -3.46 10.61
C VAL A 109 -0.10 -2.33 11.58
N PRO A 110 0.90 -2.52 12.46
CA PRO A 110 1.33 -1.42 13.34
C PRO A 110 1.81 -0.22 12.54
N ARG A 111 1.47 0.97 12.99
CA ARG A 111 1.87 2.20 12.31
C ARG A 111 3.38 2.29 12.13
N ALA A 112 4.14 1.86 13.14
CA ALA A 112 5.60 1.91 13.08
C ALA A 112 6.15 1.09 11.90
N ALA A 113 5.52 -0.03 11.57
CA ALA A 113 5.94 -0.85 10.44
C ALA A 113 5.72 -0.11 9.12
N LEU A 114 4.58 0.57 9.00
CA LEU A 114 4.30 1.36 7.79
C LEU A 114 5.29 2.52 7.66
N GLU A 115 5.57 3.21 8.76
CA GLU A 115 6.49 4.35 8.75
C GLU A 115 7.90 3.93 8.37
N GLU A 116 8.28 2.73 8.77
CA GLU A 116 9.61 2.19 8.46
C GLU A 116 9.84 2.10 6.95
N HIS A 117 8.78 1.88 6.18
CA HIS A 117 8.87 1.72 4.74
C HIS A 117 8.23 2.88 3.97
N ALA A 118 7.87 3.95 4.66
CA ALA A 118 7.18 5.06 4.01
C ALA A 118 8.10 5.90 3.14
N VAL A 119 7.58 6.33 1.99
CA VAL A 119 8.30 7.26 1.12
C VAL A 119 7.90 8.70 1.41
N ASP A 120 6.80 8.90 2.14
CA ASP A 120 6.29 10.24 2.47
C ASP A 120 6.18 10.41 3.99
N VAL A 121 7.30 10.20 4.68
CA VAL A 121 7.37 10.42 6.12
C VAL A 121 7.06 11.89 6.41
N PRO A 122 6.21 12.20 7.41
CA PRO A 122 5.88 13.59 7.71
C PRO A 122 7.12 14.46 7.92
N SER A 123 7.08 15.66 7.39
CA SER A 123 8.22 16.55 7.39
C SER A 123 8.71 16.91 8.78
N SER A 124 7.84 16.82 9.78
CA SER A 124 8.26 17.06 11.16
C SER A 124 9.32 16.05 11.61
N LEU A 125 9.28 14.85 11.08
CA LEU A 125 10.30 13.86 11.39
C LEU A 125 11.58 14.17 10.64
N ASP A 126 11.46 14.61 9.42
CA ASP A 126 12.61 15.02 8.64
C ASP A 126 13.25 16.27 9.24
N GLY A 127 12.42 17.15 9.72
CA GLY A 127 12.91 18.39 10.32
C GLY A 127 13.75 18.16 11.54
N LEU A 128 13.56 17.04 12.20
CA LEU A 128 14.40 16.73 13.35
C LEU A 128 15.80 16.36 12.94
N ASP A 129 15.90 15.82 11.78
CA ASP A 129 17.20 15.49 11.27
C ASP A 129 17.82 16.71 10.65
N GLY A 130 16.97 17.49 10.19
CA GLY A 130 17.47 18.69 9.65
C GLY A 130 17.53 19.69 10.74
N LEU A 131 17.11 19.15 11.16
CA LEU A 131 16.97 19.81 11.54
C LEU A 131 17.72 19.92 11.46
N ASP A 132 17.67 19.28 11.26
CA ASP A 132 17.93 19.32 10.85
C ASP A 132 18.27 19.52 10.43
N GLY A 133 18.43 19.46 10.69
CA GLY A 133 18.47 19.84 10.36
C GLY A 133 18.34 20.08 10.08
#